data_c00f766d883bdd477454a7405e856c09
#
_entry.id   c00f766d883bdd477454a7405e856c09
#
_cell.length_a   1.000
_cell.length_b   1.000
_cell.length_c   1.000
_cell.angle_alpha   90.00
_cell.angle_beta   90.00
_cell.angle_gamma   90.00
#
_symmetry.space_group_name_H-M   'P 1'
#
loop_
_entity.id
_entity.type
_entity.pdbx_description
1 polymer ?
#
loop_
_entity_poly.entity_id
_entity_poly.type
_entity_poly.pdbx_seq_one_letter_code
_entity_poly.pdbx_strand_id
1 'polypeptide(L)'
;MLGVSRTVLREAMKHLQAQGLVLMSQGKRPRVRPADPQAAVESLDLLLQRSEGSLGHLVEARRPLECEIAGLAAERATPEHVEAAQAAIESLRVAKSLDEQIEADVRFHRVLAQATGNPVFLTLLDTVAGLLRESRRRTIGKHGMGVAVDHHAGILDAIRRRDPAAARAAMGHHLDVNAQHLSEEAP
;
A
#
# COMPACT_ATOMS: atom_id res chain seq x y z
N MET A 1 39.01 14.45 -2.72
CA MET A 1 39.21 14.02 -1.33
C MET A 1 38.42 14.96 -0.44
N LEU A 2 37.65 14.45 0.55
CA LEU A 2 36.75 15.26 1.40
C LEU A 2 37.46 16.03 2.53
N GLY A 3 38.77 15.93 2.70
CA GLY A 3 39.56 16.67 3.70
C GLY A 3 39.19 16.44 5.17
N VAL A 4 38.49 15.34 5.47
CA VAL A 4 38.00 15.00 6.82
C VAL A 4 38.74 13.80 7.41
N SER A 5 38.81 13.73 8.75
CA SER A 5 39.44 12.59 9.44
C SER A 5 38.60 11.30 9.26
N ARG A 6 39.27 10.14 9.39
CA ARG A 6 38.59 8.82 9.33
C ARG A 6 37.52 8.66 10.41
N THR A 7 37.73 9.28 11.59
CA THR A 7 36.76 9.24 12.68
C THR A 7 35.48 10.02 12.31
N VAL A 8 35.62 11.22 11.77
CA VAL A 8 34.48 12.03 11.32
C VAL A 8 33.70 11.30 10.23
N LEU A 9 34.41 10.72 9.25
CA LEU A 9 33.77 9.94 8.20
C LEU A 9 32.98 8.74 8.77
N ARG A 10 33.56 8.02 9.73
CA ARG A 10 32.90 6.86 10.34
C ARG A 10 31.63 7.26 11.09
N GLU A 11 31.66 8.35 11.87
CA GLU A 11 30.46 8.83 12.56
C GLU A 11 29.38 9.34 11.60
N ALA A 12 29.76 10.06 10.55
CA ALA A 12 28.83 10.44 9.49
C ALA A 12 28.17 9.21 8.83
N MET A 13 28.94 8.16 8.54
CA MET A 13 28.41 6.93 7.96
C MET A 13 27.47 6.18 8.91
N LYS A 14 27.76 6.15 10.21
CA LYS A 14 26.84 5.59 11.22
C LYS A 14 25.53 6.39 11.28
N HIS A 15 25.62 7.71 11.22
CA HIS A 15 24.43 8.55 11.18
C HIS A 15 23.56 8.29 9.95
N LEU A 16 24.17 8.23 8.77
CA LEU A 16 23.47 7.87 7.52
C LEU A 16 22.88 6.45 7.57
N GLN A 17 23.57 5.50 8.20
CA GLN A 17 23.05 4.14 8.42
C GLN A 17 21.86 4.15 9.37
N ALA A 18 21.92 4.91 10.47
CA ALA A 18 20.80 5.06 11.39
C ALA A 18 19.57 5.71 10.75
N GLN A 19 19.79 6.60 9.76
CA GLN A 19 18.71 7.17 8.93
C GLN A 19 18.24 6.24 7.81
N GLY A 20 18.80 5.03 7.70
CA GLY A 20 18.43 4.09 6.65
C GLY A 20 18.91 4.44 5.25
N LEU A 21 19.79 5.44 5.09
CA LEU A 21 20.26 5.91 3.78
C LEU A 21 21.40 5.07 3.21
N VAL A 22 22.16 4.37 4.07
CA VAL A 22 23.33 3.60 3.69
C VAL A 22 23.31 2.22 4.34
N LEU A 23 23.65 1.20 3.57
CA LEU A 23 23.91 -0.16 4.05
C LEU A 23 25.39 -0.30 4.35
N MET A 24 25.73 -0.67 5.60
CA MET A 24 27.08 -1.00 6.02
C MET A 24 27.15 -2.48 6.38
N SER A 25 28.08 -3.19 5.79
CA SER A 25 28.39 -4.60 6.13
C SER A 25 29.89 -4.74 6.40
N GLN A 26 30.25 -5.59 7.35
CA GLN A 26 31.66 -5.82 7.70
C GLN A 26 32.45 -6.30 6.48
N GLY A 27 33.58 -5.66 6.20
CA GLY A 27 34.46 -6.02 5.08
C GLY A 27 33.96 -5.61 3.68
N LYS A 28 32.79 -4.94 3.55
CA LYS A 28 32.26 -4.47 2.29
C LYS A 28 32.25 -2.95 2.21
N ARG A 29 32.28 -2.41 0.98
CA ARG A 29 32.07 -0.97 0.77
C ARG A 29 30.65 -0.58 1.11
N PRO A 30 30.43 0.58 1.77
CA PRO A 30 29.09 1.12 1.98
C PRO A 30 28.35 1.30 0.66
N ARG A 31 27.04 1.06 0.66
CA ARG A 31 26.18 1.25 -0.51
C ARG A 31 24.99 2.13 -0.12
N VAL A 32 24.56 2.98 -1.02
CA VAL A 32 23.31 3.73 -0.85
C VAL A 32 22.16 2.71 -0.81
N ARG A 33 21.30 2.83 0.18
CA ARG A 33 20.10 2.00 0.30
C ARG A 33 19.06 2.55 -0.68
N PRO A 34 18.41 1.70 -1.50
CA PRO A 34 17.23 2.13 -2.25
C PRO A 34 16.18 2.70 -1.30
N ALA A 35 15.37 3.61 -1.78
CA ALA A 35 14.22 4.10 -1.00
C ALA A 35 13.36 2.91 -0.58
N ASP A 36 13.22 2.72 0.74
CA ASP A 36 12.50 1.60 1.33
C ASP A 36 11.44 2.18 2.29
N PRO A 37 10.16 2.03 1.99
CA PRO A 37 9.09 2.49 2.87
C PRO A 37 9.03 1.73 4.19
N GLN A 38 9.76 0.61 4.35
CA GLN A 38 9.72 -0.24 5.54
C GLN A 38 10.03 0.53 6.84
N ALA A 39 10.99 1.46 6.82
CA ALA A 39 11.31 2.27 7.99
C ALA A 39 10.14 3.19 8.40
N ALA A 40 9.38 3.71 7.43
CA ALA A 40 8.18 4.49 7.69
C ALA A 40 7.05 3.61 8.24
N VAL A 41 6.88 2.40 7.69
CA VAL A 41 5.92 1.38 8.20
C VAL A 41 6.22 1.07 9.66
N GLU A 42 7.47 0.73 10.00
CA GLU A 42 7.89 0.38 11.37
C GLU A 42 7.66 1.55 12.36
N SER A 43 7.98 2.78 11.94
CA SER A 43 7.76 3.98 12.76
C SER A 43 6.27 4.24 12.99
N LEU A 44 5.45 4.12 11.97
CA LEU A 44 4.01 4.30 12.07
C LEU A 44 3.35 3.17 12.88
N ASP A 45 3.77 1.93 12.70
CA ASP A 45 3.31 0.78 13.47
C ASP A 45 3.56 0.98 14.98
N LEU A 46 4.77 1.43 15.35
CA LEU A 46 5.11 1.74 16.73
C LEU A 46 4.24 2.86 17.33
N LEU A 47 3.87 3.86 16.54
CA LEU A 47 2.96 4.92 16.98
C LEU A 47 1.54 4.39 17.17
N LEU A 48 1.06 3.56 16.25
CA LEU A 48 -0.29 3.02 16.26
C LEU A 48 -0.51 1.98 17.36
N GLN A 49 0.50 1.16 17.67
CA GLN A 49 0.46 0.23 18.81
C GLN A 49 0.22 0.93 20.16
N ARG A 50 0.52 2.22 20.24
CA ARG A 50 0.34 3.05 21.43
C ARG A 50 -0.97 3.84 21.43
N SER A 51 -1.74 3.78 20.36
CA SER A 51 -2.98 4.55 20.18
C SER A 51 -4.18 3.61 20.24
N GLU A 52 -5.16 3.94 21.11
CA GLU A 52 -6.44 3.25 21.09
C GLU A 52 -7.19 3.56 19.77
N GLY A 53 -7.89 2.58 19.22
CA GLY A 53 -8.67 2.76 17.98
C GLY A 53 -7.83 2.84 16.71
N SER A 54 -6.55 2.52 16.75
CA SER A 54 -5.58 2.68 15.65
C SER A 54 -6.02 2.07 14.32
N LEU A 55 -6.69 0.91 14.36
CA LEU A 55 -7.19 0.24 13.15
C LEU A 55 -8.30 1.03 12.45
N GLY A 56 -9.25 1.58 13.21
CA GLY A 56 -10.32 2.43 12.69
C GLY A 56 -9.77 3.69 12.03
N HIS A 57 -8.81 4.36 12.68
CA HIS A 57 -8.16 5.55 12.14
C HIS A 57 -7.36 5.25 10.85
N LEU A 58 -6.74 4.06 10.74
CA LEU A 58 -6.08 3.64 9.50
C LEU A 58 -7.07 3.44 8.36
N VAL A 59 -8.21 2.80 8.63
CA VAL A 59 -9.27 2.57 7.65
C VAL A 59 -9.87 3.90 7.19
N GLU A 60 -10.10 4.83 8.12
CA GLU A 60 -10.57 6.19 7.81
C GLU A 60 -9.58 6.96 6.92
N ALA A 61 -8.28 6.92 7.24
CA ALA A 61 -7.23 7.57 6.45
C ALA A 61 -7.06 6.97 5.04
N ARG A 62 -7.35 5.69 4.87
CA ARG A 62 -7.29 4.97 3.60
C ARG A 62 -8.27 5.52 2.57
N ARG A 63 -9.48 5.85 3.01
CA ARG A 63 -10.56 6.24 2.11
C ARG A 63 -10.21 7.46 1.23
N PRO A 64 -9.84 8.64 1.75
CA PRO A 64 -9.48 9.78 0.93
C PRO A 64 -8.24 9.50 0.06
N LEU A 65 -7.25 8.75 0.58
CA LEU A 65 -6.04 8.41 -0.16
C LEU A 65 -6.35 7.54 -1.39
N GLU A 66 -7.04 6.42 -1.20
CA GLU A 66 -7.27 5.46 -2.28
C GLU A 66 -8.36 5.90 -3.26
N CYS A 67 -9.34 6.68 -2.82
CA CYS A 67 -10.28 7.32 -3.76
C CYS A 67 -9.54 8.28 -4.70
N GLU A 68 -8.60 9.07 -4.20
CA GLU A 68 -7.83 9.97 -5.04
C GLU A 68 -6.87 9.20 -5.97
N ILE A 69 -6.24 8.15 -5.49
CA ILE A 69 -5.43 7.24 -6.31
C ILE A 69 -6.26 6.67 -7.47
N ALA A 70 -7.48 6.18 -7.22
CA ALA A 70 -8.34 5.62 -8.24
C ALA A 70 -8.74 6.67 -9.31
N GLY A 71 -9.07 7.89 -8.87
CA GLY A 71 -9.37 9.00 -9.78
C GLY A 71 -8.18 9.35 -10.69
N LEU A 72 -6.99 9.50 -10.10
CA LEU A 72 -5.77 9.78 -10.85
C LEU A 72 -5.36 8.60 -11.76
N ALA A 73 -5.58 7.36 -11.33
CA ALA A 73 -5.37 6.20 -12.18
C ALA A 73 -6.30 6.21 -13.39
N ALA A 74 -7.55 6.62 -13.26
CA ALA A 74 -8.45 6.77 -14.40
C ALA A 74 -7.97 7.82 -15.43
N GLU A 75 -7.30 8.88 -14.95
CA GLU A 75 -6.73 9.90 -15.83
C GLU A 75 -5.45 9.43 -16.53
N ARG A 76 -4.59 8.63 -15.84
CA ARG A 76 -3.16 8.44 -16.19
C ARG A 76 -2.76 7.01 -16.50
N ALA A 77 -3.60 6.00 -16.20
CA ALA A 77 -3.24 4.61 -16.41
C ALA A 77 -2.86 4.34 -17.88
N THR A 78 -1.77 3.62 -18.08
CA THR A 78 -1.40 3.08 -19.39
C THR A 78 -2.09 1.73 -19.63
N PRO A 79 -2.10 1.19 -20.86
CA PRO A 79 -2.60 -0.16 -21.12
C PRO A 79 -1.96 -1.22 -20.22
N GLU A 80 -0.66 -1.11 -19.96
CA GLU A 80 0.09 -2.04 -19.10
C GLU A 80 -0.41 -2.00 -17.66
N HIS A 81 -0.78 -0.81 -17.14
CA HIS A 81 -1.39 -0.70 -15.81
C HIS A 81 -2.75 -1.38 -15.76
N VAL A 82 -3.57 -1.21 -16.81
CA VAL A 82 -4.90 -1.86 -16.90
C VAL A 82 -4.76 -3.37 -16.96
N GLU A 83 -3.81 -3.90 -17.74
CA GLU A 83 -3.52 -5.33 -17.81
C GLU A 83 -3.01 -5.89 -16.48
N ALA A 84 -2.10 -5.18 -15.81
CA ALA A 84 -1.59 -5.57 -14.49
C ALA A 84 -2.69 -5.59 -13.41
N ALA A 85 -3.60 -4.60 -13.44
CA ALA A 85 -4.76 -4.57 -12.53
C ALA A 85 -5.73 -5.73 -12.81
N GLN A 86 -6.00 -6.04 -14.09
CA GLN A 86 -6.81 -7.19 -14.47
C GLN A 86 -6.18 -8.51 -13.99
N ALA A 87 -4.87 -8.66 -14.15
CA ALA A 87 -4.14 -9.85 -13.69
C ALA A 87 -4.20 -9.98 -12.16
N ALA A 88 -4.18 -8.88 -11.41
CA ALA A 88 -4.36 -8.90 -9.97
C ALA A 88 -5.77 -9.36 -9.57
N ILE A 89 -6.82 -8.89 -10.25
CA ILE A 89 -8.20 -9.35 -10.06
C ILE A 89 -8.33 -10.85 -10.34
N GLU A 90 -7.73 -11.33 -11.43
CA GLU A 90 -7.76 -12.76 -11.75
C GLU A 90 -6.99 -13.60 -10.73
N SER A 91 -5.83 -13.13 -10.27
CA SER A 91 -5.10 -13.78 -9.18
C SER A 91 -5.95 -13.88 -7.91
N LEU A 92 -6.72 -12.83 -7.61
CA LEU A 92 -7.65 -12.80 -6.49
C LEU A 92 -8.75 -13.85 -6.64
N ARG A 93 -9.33 -13.98 -7.86
CA ARG A 93 -10.42 -14.93 -8.16
C ARG A 93 -10.00 -16.37 -8.01
N VAL A 94 -8.75 -16.72 -8.37
CA VAL A 94 -8.24 -18.11 -8.35
C VAL A 94 -7.45 -18.46 -7.10
N ALA A 95 -7.24 -17.51 -6.20
CA ALA A 95 -6.46 -17.67 -4.97
C ALA A 95 -7.07 -18.78 -4.09
N LYS A 96 -6.22 -19.69 -3.61
CA LYS A 96 -6.61 -20.87 -2.83
C LYS A 96 -6.40 -20.68 -1.32
N SER A 97 -5.59 -19.72 -0.94
CA SER A 97 -5.29 -19.41 0.46
C SER A 97 -5.59 -17.96 0.77
N LEU A 98 -5.83 -17.67 2.05
CA LEU A 98 -6.04 -16.31 2.53
C LEU A 98 -4.84 -15.39 2.24
N ASP A 99 -3.62 -15.91 2.37
CA ASP A 99 -2.41 -15.15 2.06
C ASP A 99 -2.31 -14.80 0.57
N GLU A 100 -2.61 -15.72 -0.34
CA GLU A 100 -2.69 -15.44 -1.78
C GLU A 100 -3.74 -14.37 -2.09
N GLN A 101 -4.87 -14.42 -1.40
CA GLN A 101 -5.95 -13.46 -1.54
C GLN A 101 -5.50 -12.07 -1.12
N ILE A 102 -4.88 -11.94 0.07
CA ILE A 102 -4.35 -10.68 0.58
C ILE A 102 -3.29 -10.10 -0.36
N GLU A 103 -2.38 -10.93 -0.86
CA GLU A 103 -1.34 -10.49 -1.79
C GLU A 103 -1.92 -10.01 -3.13
N ALA A 104 -2.95 -10.66 -3.64
CA ALA A 104 -3.62 -10.24 -4.87
C ALA A 104 -4.38 -8.92 -4.68
N ASP A 105 -5.09 -8.76 -3.56
CA ASP A 105 -5.77 -7.53 -3.16
C ASP A 105 -4.78 -6.36 -3.04
N VAL A 106 -3.70 -6.53 -2.29
CA VAL A 106 -2.64 -5.53 -2.15
C VAL A 106 -2.04 -5.16 -3.52
N ARG A 107 -1.80 -6.15 -4.38
CA ARG A 107 -1.26 -5.91 -5.72
C ARG A 107 -2.18 -5.05 -6.57
N PHE A 108 -3.49 -5.27 -6.53
CA PHE A 108 -4.46 -4.44 -7.26
C PHE A 108 -4.33 -2.97 -6.86
N HIS A 109 -4.41 -2.66 -5.58
CA HIS A 109 -4.31 -1.28 -5.09
C HIS A 109 -2.95 -0.64 -5.41
N ARG A 110 -1.85 -1.40 -5.34
CA ARG A 110 -0.50 -0.93 -5.72
C ARG A 110 -0.39 -0.56 -7.19
N VAL A 111 -0.99 -1.34 -8.09
CA VAL A 111 -1.01 -1.04 -9.53
C VAL A 111 -1.73 0.28 -9.78
N LEU A 112 -2.84 0.55 -9.09
CA LEU A 112 -3.54 1.84 -9.21
C LEU A 112 -2.66 3.00 -8.71
N ALA A 113 -1.96 2.83 -7.59
CA ALA A 113 -1.03 3.83 -7.08
C ALA A 113 0.13 4.09 -8.05
N GLN A 114 0.69 3.05 -8.68
CA GLN A 114 1.71 3.18 -9.73
C GLN A 114 1.19 3.96 -10.94
N ALA A 115 -0.06 3.68 -11.36
CA ALA A 115 -0.71 4.35 -12.48
C ALA A 115 -0.90 5.87 -12.27
N THR A 116 -0.86 6.35 -11.02
CA THR A 116 -0.87 7.81 -10.75
C THR A 116 0.38 8.53 -11.26
N GLY A 117 1.49 7.81 -11.48
CA GLY A 117 2.80 8.38 -11.82
C GLY A 117 3.47 9.14 -10.65
N ASN A 118 2.86 9.15 -9.46
CA ASN A 118 3.43 9.82 -8.28
C ASN A 118 3.90 8.77 -7.24
N PRO A 119 5.22 8.61 -7.05
CA PRO A 119 5.77 7.60 -6.14
C PRO A 119 5.39 7.82 -4.67
N VAL A 120 4.98 9.04 -4.28
CA VAL A 120 4.54 9.32 -2.92
C VAL A 120 3.25 8.57 -2.59
N PHE A 121 2.29 8.49 -3.54
CA PHE A 121 1.07 7.70 -3.34
C PHE A 121 1.37 6.22 -3.10
N LEU A 122 2.31 5.65 -3.87
CA LEU A 122 2.72 4.26 -3.69
C LEU A 122 3.36 4.05 -2.30
N THR A 123 4.26 4.96 -1.88
CA THR A 123 4.91 4.89 -0.56
C THR A 123 3.89 4.98 0.58
N LEU A 124 2.95 5.93 0.51
CA LEU A 124 1.89 6.08 1.51
C LEU A 124 0.99 4.83 1.56
N LEU A 125 0.58 4.33 0.39
CA LEU A 125 -0.24 3.13 0.31
C LEU A 125 0.48 1.90 0.89
N ASP A 126 1.75 1.69 0.55
CA ASP A 126 2.54 0.55 1.04
C ASP A 126 2.70 0.62 2.57
N THR A 127 2.90 1.83 3.13
CA THR A 127 2.97 2.04 4.58
C THR A 127 1.66 1.63 5.25
N VAL A 128 0.53 2.12 4.75
CA VAL A 128 -0.80 1.78 5.30
C VAL A 128 -1.15 0.31 5.05
N ALA A 129 -0.83 -0.24 3.86
CA ALA A 129 -1.14 -1.61 3.51
C ALA A 129 -0.44 -2.64 4.40
N GLY A 130 0.80 -2.37 4.80
CA GLY A 130 1.55 -3.22 5.74
C GLY A 130 0.84 -3.35 7.09
N LEU A 131 0.34 -2.23 7.61
CA LEU A 131 -0.36 -2.16 8.88
C LEU A 131 -1.76 -2.80 8.84
N LEU A 132 -2.41 -2.77 7.68
CA LEU A 132 -3.74 -3.35 7.48
C LEU A 132 -3.72 -4.84 7.11
N ARG A 133 -2.56 -5.47 7.01
CA ARG A 133 -2.48 -6.91 6.68
C ARG A 133 -3.29 -7.76 7.65
N GLU A 134 -3.22 -7.48 8.95
CA GLU A 134 -4.00 -8.18 9.95
C GLU A 134 -5.51 -7.87 9.85
N SER A 135 -5.87 -6.62 9.57
CA SER A 135 -7.26 -6.24 9.29
C SER A 135 -7.83 -7.01 8.09
N ARG A 136 -7.04 -7.09 7.00
CA ARG A 136 -7.43 -7.86 5.82
C ARG A 136 -7.62 -9.36 6.12
N ARG A 137 -6.78 -9.94 6.97
CA ARG A 137 -6.96 -11.33 7.42
C ARG A 137 -8.32 -11.54 8.07
N ARG A 138 -8.76 -10.60 8.89
CA ARG A 138 -10.06 -10.68 9.57
C ARG A 138 -11.22 -10.50 8.60
N THR A 139 -11.21 -9.46 7.78
CA THR A 139 -12.31 -9.15 6.86
C THR A 139 -12.46 -10.18 5.73
N ILE A 140 -11.37 -10.56 5.08
CA ILE A 140 -11.38 -11.52 3.98
C ILE A 140 -11.73 -12.92 4.48
N GLY A 141 -11.25 -13.32 5.65
CA GLY A 141 -11.47 -14.65 6.21
C GLY A 141 -12.94 -14.99 6.48
N LYS A 142 -13.79 -13.98 6.75
CA LYS A 142 -15.22 -14.22 7.11
C LYS A 142 -16.20 -14.04 5.94
N HIS A 143 -15.98 -13.09 5.06
CA HIS A 143 -17.01 -12.66 4.10
C HIS A 143 -16.79 -13.17 2.67
N GLY A 144 -15.67 -13.86 2.44
CA GLY A 144 -15.37 -14.45 1.12
C GLY A 144 -14.93 -13.40 0.08
N MET A 145 -14.29 -13.90 -0.96
CA MET A 145 -13.60 -13.07 -1.97
C MET A 145 -14.47 -12.55 -3.11
N GLY A 146 -15.67 -13.12 -3.30
CA GLY A 146 -16.53 -12.77 -4.43
C GLY A 146 -16.83 -11.27 -4.49
N VAL A 147 -17.20 -10.67 -3.38
CA VAL A 147 -17.53 -9.24 -3.26
C VAL A 147 -16.32 -8.35 -3.60
N ALA A 148 -15.12 -8.71 -3.16
CA ALA A 148 -13.91 -7.94 -3.44
C ALA A 148 -13.56 -8.00 -4.95
N VAL A 149 -13.70 -9.16 -5.59
CA VAL A 149 -13.49 -9.32 -7.05
C VAL A 149 -14.43 -8.43 -7.84
N ASP A 150 -15.71 -8.40 -7.50
CA ASP A 150 -16.72 -7.59 -8.19
C ASP A 150 -16.47 -6.08 -8.01
N HIS A 151 -16.10 -5.66 -6.80
CA HIS A 151 -15.75 -4.27 -6.54
C HIS A 151 -14.50 -3.84 -7.30
N HIS A 152 -13.44 -4.64 -7.33
CA HIS A 152 -12.23 -4.35 -8.09
C HIS A 152 -12.51 -4.29 -9.60
N ALA A 153 -13.36 -5.18 -10.11
CA ALA A 153 -13.80 -5.14 -11.50
C ALA A 153 -14.53 -3.83 -11.83
N GLY A 154 -15.42 -3.37 -10.95
CA GLY A 154 -16.12 -2.08 -11.10
C GLY A 154 -15.19 -0.88 -11.11
N ILE A 155 -14.17 -0.86 -10.22
CA ILE A 155 -13.14 0.18 -10.19
C ILE A 155 -12.34 0.17 -11.51
N LEU A 156 -11.89 -1.00 -11.96
CA LEU A 156 -11.10 -1.14 -13.18
C LEU A 156 -11.90 -0.74 -14.43
N ASP A 157 -13.20 -1.03 -14.46
CA ASP A 157 -14.09 -0.61 -15.54
C ASP A 157 -14.19 0.93 -15.63
N ALA A 158 -14.33 1.63 -14.50
CA ALA A 158 -14.30 3.10 -14.47
C ALA A 158 -12.94 3.66 -14.97
N ILE A 159 -11.83 3.02 -14.60
CA ILE A 159 -10.49 3.38 -15.08
C ILE A 159 -10.37 3.18 -16.60
N ARG A 160 -10.88 2.08 -17.14
CA ARG A 160 -10.92 1.82 -18.60
C ARG A 160 -11.71 2.86 -19.36
N ARG A 161 -12.82 3.32 -18.80
CA ARG A 161 -13.65 4.39 -19.38
C ARG A 161 -13.06 5.78 -19.22
N ARG A 162 -11.93 5.91 -18.56
CA ARG A 162 -11.32 7.21 -18.23
C ARG A 162 -12.29 8.13 -17.48
N ASP A 163 -13.02 7.57 -16.52
CA ASP A 163 -13.97 8.29 -15.67
C ASP A 163 -13.44 8.42 -14.23
N PRO A 164 -12.76 9.53 -13.89
CA PRO A 164 -12.20 9.73 -12.56
C PRO A 164 -13.27 9.81 -11.46
N ALA A 165 -14.45 10.34 -11.78
CA ALA A 165 -15.52 10.48 -10.80
C ALA A 165 -16.10 9.10 -10.44
N ALA A 166 -16.38 8.27 -11.45
CA ALA A 166 -16.84 6.90 -11.24
C ALA A 166 -15.78 6.05 -10.53
N ALA A 167 -14.48 6.21 -10.86
CA ALA A 167 -13.40 5.48 -10.20
C ALA A 167 -13.29 5.82 -8.71
N ARG A 168 -13.39 7.13 -8.35
CA ARG A 168 -13.44 7.56 -6.93
C ARG A 168 -14.65 6.98 -6.21
N ALA A 169 -15.82 7.03 -6.82
CA ALA A 169 -17.05 6.52 -6.23
C ALA A 169 -16.99 4.99 -6.01
N ALA A 170 -16.52 4.23 -7.01
CA ALA A 170 -16.38 2.79 -6.91
C ALA A 170 -15.37 2.36 -5.82
N MET A 171 -14.22 3.06 -5.74
CA MET A 171 -13.24 2.84 -4.68
C MET A 171 -13.81 3.19 -3.30
N GLY A 172 -14.52 4.31 -3.18
CA GLY A 172 -15.18 4.70 -1.94
C GLY A 172 -16.17 3.63 -1.45
N HIS A 173 -17.02 3.13 -2.34
CA HIS A 173 -17.94 2.04 -2.02
C HIS A 173 -17.22 0.76 -1.57
N HIS A 174 -16.18 0.35 -2.28
CA HIS A 174 -15.35 -0.79 -1.90
C HIS A 174 -14.79 -0.66 -0.47
N LEU A 175 -14.26 0.51 -0.13
CA LEU A 175 -13.66 0.75 1.17
C LEU A 175 -14.71 0.90 2.29
N ASP A 176 -15.88 1.48 1.99
CA ASP A 176 -16.99 1.62 2.94
C ASP A 176 -17.55 0.24 3.33
N VAL A 177 -17.69 -0.70 2.37
CA VAL A 177 -18.08 -2.08 2.67
C VAL A 177 -17.03 -2.79 3.55
N ASN A 178 -15.73 -2.59 3.25
CA ASN A 178 -14.67 -3.14 4.07
C ASN A 178 -14.66 -2.58 5.50
N ALA A 179 -14.96 -1.28 5.67
CA ALA A 179 -15.06 -0.62 6.98
C ALA A 179 -16.24 -1.15 7.80
N GLN A 180 -17.41 -1.38 7.17
CA GLN A 180 -18.57 -1.96 7.83
C GLN A 180 -18.26 -3.35 8.39
N HIS A 181 -17.62 -4.20 7.60
CA HIS A 181 -17.22 -5.54 8.04
C HIS A 181 -16.27 -5.52 9.26
N LEU A 182 -15.43 -4.49 9.38
CA LEU A 182 -14.55 -4.34 10.54
C LEU A 182 -15.27 -3.84 11.79
N SER A 183 -16.29 -2.99 11.63
CA SER A 183 -17.05 -2.44 12.75
C SER A 183 -17.99 -3.48 13.40
N GLU A 184 -18.47 -4.45 12.64
CA GLU A 184 -19.28 -5.57 13.15
C GLU A 184 -18.47 -6.55 14.02
N GLU A 185 -17.16 -6.38 14.09
CA GLU A 185 -16.22 -7.25 14.84
C GLU A 185 -15.68 -6.60 16.13
N ALA A 186 -15.96 -5.32 16.37
CA ALA A 186 -15.60 -4.70 17.63
C ALA A 186 -16.46 -5.29 18.76
N PRO A 187 -15.84 -5.89 19.82
CA PRO A 187 -16.56 -6.48 20.92
C PRO A 187 -17.34 -5.44 21.71
#